data_ac57533e27702c2b69a40b86bceffe2c
#
_entry.id   ac57533e27702c2b69a40b86bceffe2c
#
_cell.length_a   1.000
_cell.length_b   1.000
_cell.length_c   1.000
_cell.angle_alpha   90.00
_cell.angle_beta   90.00
_cell.angle_gamma   90.00
#
_symmetry.space_group_name_H-M   'P 1'
#
loop_
_entity.id
_entity.type
_entity.pdbx_description
1 polymer ?
#
loop_
_entity_poly.entity_id
_entity_poly.type
_entity_poly.pdbx_seq_one_letter_code
_entity_poly.pdbx_strand_id
1 'polypeptide(L)'
;MLDLDSGPVHLSVEAGIGGTSLCLSLAAAVLEANSRVVWLSRTAPDPVRTRQILTNLNEQQLERLFIIEFGDDPLTRAKAVGPLISRLNESDIVIIDDWCPSSGRAPASDLKAARSIISAAINTRLVLTAKAYESPSGIGEPWRSRGEQLDGVRQTWLFRVDGIRNRRKLVDGELHNELELKNSGFFPA
;
A
#
# COMPACT_ATOMS: atom_id res chain seq x y z
N MET A 1 -10.05 -10.04 1.96
CA MET A 1 -9.11 -8.92 2.10
C MET A 1 -7.92 -9.20 1.19
N LEU A 2 -6.98 -8.27 1.03
CA LEU A 2 -5.78 -8.47 0.19
C LEU A 2 -4.97 -9.68 0.68
N ASP A 3 -4.63 -10.61 -0.22
CA ASP A 3 -3.73 -11.72 0.09
C ASP A 3 -2.27 -11.23 0.06
N LEU A 4 -1.59 -11.32 1.20
CA LEU A 4 -0.20 -10.91 1.37
C LEU A 4 0.75 -12.11 1.59
N ASP A 5 0.20 -13.30 1.77
CA ASP A 5 1.00 -14.50 2.04
C ASP A 5 1.54 -15.10 0.73
N SER A 6 0.91 -14.78 -0.41
CA SER A 6 1.37 -15.17 -1.75
C SER A 6 2.46 -14.26 -2.34
N GLY A 7 3.07 -13.40 -1.54
CA GLY A 7 4.20 -12.53 -1.91
C GLY A 7 3.87 -11.03 -2.00
N PRO A 8 4.85 -10.22 -2.43
CA PRO A 8 4.71 -8.76 -2.52
C PRO A 8 3.59 -8.33 -3.46
N VAL A 9 2.88 -7.25 -3.09
CA VAL A 9 1.73 -6.74 -3.86
C VAL A 9 1.96 -5.30 -4.29
N HIS A 10 1.73 -5.02 -5.58
CA HIS A 10 1.56 -3.68 -6.12
C HIS A 10 0.08 -3.39 -6.30
N LEU A 11 -0.49 -2.61 -5.39
CA LEU A 11 -1.89 -2.22 -5.39
C LEU A 11 -2.10 -0.95 -6.20
N SER A 12 -2.64 -1.06 -7.39
CA SER A 12 -3.07 0.08 -8.20
C SER A 12 -4.46 0.54 -7.79
N VAL A 13 -4.58 1.81 -7.42
CA VAL A 13 -5.76 2.37 -6.79
C VAL A 13 -6.38 3.45 -7.68
N GLU A 14 -7.64 3.31 -8.03
CA GLU A 14 -8.41 4.38 -8.67
C GLU A 14 -8.39 5.64 -7.77
N ALA A 15 -8.31 6.82 -8.38
CA ALA A 15 -8.14 8.05 -7.62
C ALA A 15 -9.28 8.32 -6.63
N GLY A 16 -8.93 8.70 -5.41
CA GLY A 16 -9.89 9.17 -4.40
C GLY A 16 -10.77 8.10 -3.74
N ILE A 17 -10.46 6.80 -3.89
CA ILE A 17 -11.30 5.72 -3.35
C ILE A 17 -10.80 5.09 -2.05
N GLY A 18 -9.68 5.59 -1.50
CA GLY A 18 -9.23 5.21 -0.16
C GLY A 18 -8.12 4.17 -0.10
N GLY A 19 -7.17 4.15 -1.06
CA GLY A 19 -6.01 3.25 -1.04
C GLY A 19 -5.22 3.33 0.28
N THR A 20 -4.87 4.54 0.72
CA THR A 20 -4.25 4.78 2.04
C THR A 20 -5.09 4.22 3.18
N SER A 21 -6.43 4.35 3.13
CA SER A 21 -7.32 3.78 4.15
C SER A 21 -7.31 2.24 4.14
N LEU A 22 -7.17 1.60 2.98
CA LEU A 22 -7.02 0.15 2.91
C LEU A 22 -5.68 -0.28 3.53
N CYS A 23 -4.60 0.41 3.21
CA CYS A 23 -3.29 0.15 3.83
C CYS A 23 -3.30 0.38 5.35
N LEU A 24 -4.00 1.42 5.85
CA LEU A 24 -4.18 1.63 7.28
C LEU A 24 -4.99 0.49 7.94
N SER A 25 -5.99 -0.07 7.24
CA SER A 25 -6.74 -1.23 7.74
C SER A 25 -5.88 -2.50 7.82
N LEU A 26 -4.98 -2.70 6.86
CA LEU A 26 -3.97 -3.76 6.90
C LEU A 26 -3.00 -3.55 8.06
N ALA A 27 -2.52 -2.32 8.23
CA ALA A 27 -1.64 -1.94 9.35
C ALA A 27 -2.31 -2.21 10.70
N ALA A 28 -3.59 -1.82 10.86
CA ALA A 28 -4.35 -2.08 12.07
C ALA A 28 -4.39 -3.57 12.43
N ALA A 29 -4.72 -4.43 11.47
CA ALA A 29 -4.78 -5.88 11.68
C ALA A 29 -3.41 -6.48 12.10
N VAL A 30 -2.31 -5.98 11.51
CA VAL A 30 -0.95 -6.42 11.86
C VAL A 30 -0.57 -5.95 13.28
N LEU A 31 -0.91 -4.70 13.63
CA LEU A 31 -0.66 -4.14 14.97
C LEU A 31 -1.51 -4.81 16.04
N GLU A 32 -2.77 -5.14 15.76
CA GLU A 32 -3.64 -5.93 16.64
C GLU A 32 -3.04 -7.31 16.96
N ALA A 33 -2.36 -7.92 15.98
CA ALA A 33 -1.60 -9.17 16.14
C ALA A 33 -0.24 -8.98 16.86
N ASN A 34 0.05 -7.78 17.40
CA ASN A 34 1.31 -7.41 18.06
C ASN A 34 2.55 -7.52 17.15
N SER A 35 2.37 -7.44 15.84
CA SER A 35 3.45 -7.41 14.85
C SER A 35 3.80 -5.95 14.46
N ARG A 36 4.86 -5.76 13.70
CA ARG A 36 5.40 -4.43 13.36
C ARG A 36 4.93 -3.97 12.00
N VAL A 37 4.75 -2.68 11.87
CA VAL A 37 4.42 -2.01 10.61
C VAL A 37 5.50 -0.97 10.31
N VAL A 38 6.12 -1.05 9.14
CA VAL A 38 6.97 -0.01 8.60
C VAL A 38 6.23 0.65 7.43
N TRP A 39 5.80 1.89 7.65
CA TRP A 39 5.08 2.70 6.67
C TRP A 39 6.01 3.71 6.03
N LEU A 40 6.14 3.66 4.73
CA LEU A 40 6.92 4.58 3.91
C LEU A 40 5.99 5.35 2.99
N SER A 41 6.11 6.66 2.94
CA SER A 41 5.29 7.51 2.05
C SER A 41 5.98 8.83 1.76
N ARG A 42 5.52 9.55 0.73
CA ARG A 42 6.02 10.91 0.45
C ARG A 42 5.63 11.89 1.54
N THR A 43 4.42 11.75 2.03
CA THR A 43 3.85 12.52 3.14
C THR A 43 3.14 11.57 4.08
N ALA A 44 3.16 11.85 5.37
CA ALA A 44 2.43 11.04 6.35
C ALA A 44 0.95 10.93 5.98
N PRO A 45 0.30 9.80 6.26
CA PRO A 45 -1.14 9.65 6.04
C PRO A 45 -1.91 10.68 6.89
N ASP A 46 -3.10 11.06 6.40
CA ASP A 46 -3.96 12.04 7.09
C ASP A 46 -4.18 11.64 8.56
N PRO A 47 -3.85 12.52 9.54
CA PRO A 47 -3.87 12.17 10.95
C PRO A 47 -5.28 11.89 11.48
N VAL A 48 -6.32 12.54 10.92
CA VAL A 48 -7.70 12.30 11.32
C VAL A 48 -8.12 10.90 10.88
N ARG A 49 -7.82 10.56 9.62
CA ARG A 49 -8.13 9.26 9.06
C ARG A 49 -7.35 8.14 9.75
N THR A 50 -6.08 8.36 10.02
CA THR A 50 -5.23 7.42 10.77
C THR A 50 -5.82 7.14 12.15
N ARG A 51 -6.19 8.18 12.91
CA ARG A 51 -6.82 8.04 14.23
C ARG A 51 -8.13 7.26 14.16
N GLN A 52 -8.98 7.52 13.16
CA GLN A 52 -10.26 6.81 12.99
C GLN A 52 -10.07 5.30 12.80
N ILE A 53 -9.07 4.90 12.01
CA ILE A 53 -8.85 3.48 11.70
C ILE A 53 -8.09 2.78 12.83
N LEU A 54 -7.13 3.46 13.46
CA LEU A 54 -6.32 2.88 14.53
C LEU A 54 -6.90 3.09 15.94
N THR A 55 -8.16 3.52 16.04
CA THR A 55 -8.79 3.94 17.32
C THR A 55 -8.86 2.85 18.39
N ASN A 56 -8.87 1.58 17.99
CA ASN A 56 -8.98 0.45 18.91
C ASN A 56 -7.61 -0.08 19.39
N LEU A 57 -6.51 0.46 18.88
CA LEU A 57 -5.17 0.04 19.28
C LEU A 57 -4.73 0.74 20.55
N ASN A 58 -4.08 -0.02 21.44
CA ASN A 58 -3.45 0.52 22.61
C ASN A 58 -2.06 1.11 22.32
N GLU A 59 -1.46 1.80 23.28
CA GLU A 59 -0.17 2.47 23.16
C GLU A 59 0.95 1.49 22.76
N GLN A 60 1.03 0.32 23.37
CA GLN A 60 2.05 -0.71 23.08
C GLN A 60 1.95 -1.24 21.64
N GLN A 61 0.74 -1.31 21.09
CA GLN A 61 0.53 -1.68 19.69
C GLN A 61 0.94 -0.55 18.76
N LEU A 62 0.61 0.70 19.10
CA LEU A 62 0.99 1.88 18.32
C LEU A 62 2.51 2.12 18.29
N GLU A 63 3.26 1.79 19.34
CA GLU A 63 4.73 1.84 19.37
C GLU A 63 5.39 0.93 18.33
N ARG A 64 4.65 -0.01 17.74
CA ARG A 64 5.12 -0.91 16.67
C ARG A 64 4.87 -0.36 15.28
N LEU A 65 4.28 0.83 15.15
CA LEU A 65 4.07 1.54 13.89
C LEU A 65 5.19 2.56 13.64
N PHE A 66 5.98 2.34 12.63
CA PHE A 66 7.06 3.22 12.20
C PHE A 66 6.65 3.94 10.92
N ILE A 67 6.34 5.23 11.01
CA ILE A 67 6.00 6.06 9.82
C ILE A 67 7.25 6.84 9.43
N ILE A 68 7.68 6.68 8.18
CA ILE A 68 8.89 7.25 7.62
C ILE A 68 8.54 8.00 6.34
N GLU A 69 8.69 9.31 6.37
CA GLU A 69 8.53 10.12 5.18
C GLU A 69 9.83 10.13 4.37
N PHE A 70 9.74 9.85 3.07
CA PHE A 70 10.92 9.92 2.19
C PHE A 70 11.04 11.23 1.41
N GLY A 71 10.02 12.09 1.41
CA GLY A 71 10.07 13.42 0.82
C GLY A 71 10.58 13.39 -0.62
N ASP A 72 11.57 14.23 -0.91
CA ASP A 72 12.15 14.39 -2.26
C ASP A 72 13.34 13.45 -2.54
N ASP A 73 13.82 12.70 -1.53
CA ASP A 73 14.95 11.77 -1.69
C ASP A 73 14.59 10.34 -1.25
N PRO A 74 13.74 9.65 -2.03
CA PRO A 74 13.29 8.31 -1.70
C PRO A 74 14.43 7.28 -1.67
N LEU A 75 15.45 7.45 -2.51
CA LEU A 75 16.56 6.48 -2.59
C LEU A 75 17.43 6.48 -1.34
N THR A 76 17.82 7.65 -0.85
CA THR A 76 18.60 7.76 0.40
C THR A 76 17.79 7.24 1.59
N ARG A 77 16.50 7.53 1.67
CA ARG A 77 15.61 7.00 2.71
C ARG A 77 15.47 5.48 2.62
N ALA A 78 15.26 4.93 1.43
CA ALA A 78 15.20 3.47 1.23
C ALA A 78 16.48 2.77 1.72
N LYS A 79 17.65 3.32 1.42
CA LYS A 79 18.92 2.79 1.92
C LYS A 79 19.04 2.87 3.45
N ALA A 80 18.62 3.97 4.04
CA ALA A 80 18.66 4.16 5.50
C ALA A 80 17.74 3.19 6.26
N VAL A 81 16.57 2.88 5.72
CA VAL A 81 15.60 1.98 6.36
C VAL A 81 15.81 0.50 6.02
N GLY A 82 16.58 0.20 4.99
CA GLY A 82 16.87 -1.18 4.56
C GLY A 82 17.30 -2.12 5.70
N PRO A 83 18.25 -1.74 6.58
CA PRO A 83 18.65 -2.55 7.74
C PRO A 83 17.51 -2.79 8.76
N LEU A 84 16.54 -1.89 8.91
CA LEU A 84 15.36 -2.09 9.72
C LEU A 84 14.45 -3.14 9.07
N ILE A 85 14.16 -2.96 7.78
CA ILE A 85 13.27 -3.83 7.01
C ILE A 85 13.81 -5.27 6.97
N SER A 86 15.12 -5.46 6.77
CA SER A 86 15.72 -6.80 6.72
C SER A 86 15.67 -7.58 8.04
N ARG A 87 15.30 -6.93 9.16
CA ARG A 87 15.08 -7.55 10.47
C ARG A 87 13.61 -7.87 10.77
N LEU A 88 12.72 -7.53 9.86
CA LEU A 88 11.31 -7.90 9.95
C LEU A 88 11.12 -9.38 9.60
N ASN A 89 10.00 -9.94 10.04
CA ASN A 89 9.64 -11.33 9.78
C ASN A 89 8.30 -11.42 9.04
N GLU A 90 7.85 -12.61 8.74
CA GLU A 90 6.63 -12.90 7.97
C GLU A 90 5.32 -12.39 8.59
N SER A 91 5.29 -12.13 9.90
CA SER A 91 4.12 -11.54 10.58
C SER A 91 4.09 -10.01 10.50
N ASP A 92 5.23 -9.38 10.21
CA ASP A 92 5.37 -7.93 10.05
C ASP A 92 4.93 -7.49 8.65
N ILE A 93 4.77 -6.18 8.44
CA ILE A 93 4.44 -5.64 7.12
C ILE A 93 5.24 -4.37 6.81
N VAL A 94 5.65 -4.25 5.55
CA VAL A 94 6.12 -2.99 4.96
C VAL A 94 5.06 -2.45 4.03
N ILE A 95 4.71 -1.20 4.17
CA ILE A 95 3.77 -0.47 3.29
C ILE A 95 4.51 0.69 2.66
N ILE A 96 4.48 0.79 1.33
CA ILE A 96 4.96 1.96 0.60
C ILE A 96 3.75 2.65 -0.04
N ASP A 97 3.23 3.67 0.62
CA ASP A 97 2.03 4.36 0.16
C ASP A 97 2.39 5.46 -0.86
N ASP A 98 1.77 5.37 -2.06
CA ASP A 98 2.05 6.22 -3.21
C ASP A 98 3.56 6.26 -3.55
N TRP A 99 4.15 5.08 -3.84
CA TRP A 99 5.59 4.92 -4.08
C TRP A 99 6.13 5.73 -5.26
N CYS A 100 5.26 6.12 -6.19
CA CYS A 100 5.61 6.97 -7.33
C CYS A 100 4.61 8.15 -7.44
N PRO A 101 4.93 9.21 -8.20
CA PRO A 101 4.04 10.34 -8.40
C PRO A 101 2.68 9.95 -8.97
N SER A 102 1.63 10.66 -8.57
CA SER A 102 0.26 10.46 -9.04
C SER A 102 0.05 10.85 -10.51
N SER A 103 1.01 11.54 -11.12
CA SER A 103 0.99 11.95 -12.53
C SER A 103 2.39 11.85 -13.14
N GLY A 104 2.45 11.75 -14.46
CA GLY A 104 3.71 11.62 -15.18
C GLY A 104 4.32 10.21 -15.07
N ARG A 105 5.59 10.09 -15.44
CA ARG A 105 6.39 8.87 -15.36
C ARG A 105 7.09 8.79 -14.00
N ALA A 106 7.22 7.59 -13.46
CA ALA A 106 7.98 7.37 -12.24
C ALA A 106 9.46 7.76 -12.44
N PRO A 107 10.04 8.62 -11.59
CA PRO A 107 11.46 8.94 -11.64
C PRO A 107 12.33 7.69 -11.41
N ALA A 108 13.52 7.66 -12.00
CA ALA A 108 14.45 6.55 -11.82
C ALA A 108 14.89 6.37 -10.36
N SER A 109 14.91 7.45 -9.56
CA SER A 109 15.16 7.43 -8.12
C SER A 109 14.10 6.62 -7.36
N ASP A 110 12.83 6.83 -7.70
CA ASP A 110 11.69 6.15 -7.07
C ASP A 110 11.70 4.65 -7.40
N LEU A 111 11.96 4.30 -8.66
CA LEU A 111 12.13 2.91 -9.08
C LEU A 111 13.28 2.21 -8.34
N LYS A 112 14.43 2.88 -8.22
CA LYS A 112 15.57 2.35 -7.46
C LYS A 112 15.25 2.20 -5.98
N ALA A 113 14.53 3.15 -5.39
CA ALA A 113 14.08 3.10 -4.00
C ALA A 113 13.12 1.93 -3.77
N ALA A 114 12.08 1.79 -4.60
CA ALA A 114 11.12 0.68 -4.52
C ALA A 114 11.82 -0.67 -4.63
N ARG A 115 12.69 -0.87 -5.63
CA ARG A 115 13.48 -2.10 -5.79
C ARG A 115 14.38 -2.40 -4.60
N SER A 116 15.01 -1.38 -4.02
CA SER A 116 15.84 -1.53 -2.81
C SER A 116 15.03 -2.02 -1.62
N ILE A 117 13.81 -1.49 -1.43
CA ILE A 117 12.91 -1.91 -0.35
C ILE A 117 12.38 -3.33 -0.60
N ILE A 118 11.97 -3.66 -1.84
CA ILE A 118 11.54 -5.01 -2.22
C ILE A 118 12.64 -6.03 -1.89
N SER A 119 13.89 -5.72 -2.25
CA SER A 119 15.04 -6.59 -1.95
C SER A 119 15.32 -6.72 -0.45
N ALA A 120 15.02 -5.71 0.37
CA ALA A 120 15.19 -5.77 1.82
C ALA A 120 14.03 -6.51 2.52
N ALA A 121 12.83 -6.50 1.93
CA ALA A 121 11.60 -7.06 2.50
C ALA A 121 11.37 -8.55 2.16
N ILE A 122 12.44 -9.31 1.94
CA ILE A 122 12.36 -10.70 1.44
C ILE A 122 11.65 -11.66 2.41
N ASN A 123 11.68 -11.37 3.70
CA ASN A 123 11.09 -12.20 4.76
C ASN A 123 9.88 -11.53 5.43
N THR A 124 9.26 -10.55 4.79
CA THR A 124 8.12 -9.83 5.36
C THR A 124 7.08 -9.51 4.29
N ARG A 125 5.84 -9.32 4.70
CA ARG A 125 4.76 -8.87 3.82
C ARG A 125 5.07 -7.49 3.27
N LEU A 126 4.78 -7.25 1.99
CA LEU A 126 5.04 -5.97 1.34
C LEU A 126 3.86 -5.55 0.47
N VAL A 127 3.40 -4.32 0.67
CA VAL A 127 2.42 -3.66 -0.19
C VAL A 127 3.01 -2.33 -0.69
N LEU A 128 2.96 -2.13 -2.01
CA LEU A 128 3.24 -0.85 -2.63
C LEU A 128 1.94 -0.31 -3.22
N THR A 129 1.60 0.95 -3.00
CA THR A 129 0.44 1.55 -3.68
C THR A 129 0.88 2.54 -4.75
N ALA A 130 0.11 2.59 -5.84
CA ALA A 130 0.22 3.62 -6.87
C ALA A 130 -1.17 3.98 -7.40
N LYS A 131 -1.31 5.12 -8.07
CA LYS A 131 -2.58 5.50 -8.69
C LYS A 131 -2.83 4.68 -9.96
N ALA A 132 -4.05 4.21 -10.13
CA ALA A 132 -4.57 3.71 -11.38
C ALA A 132 -5.14 4.85 -12.23
N TYR A 133 -5.10 4.72 -13.54
CA TYR A 133 -5.70 5.66 -14.49
C TYR A 133 -6.24 4.92 -15.71
N GLU A 134 -7.28 5.47 -16.32
CA GLU A 134 -7.83 4.94 -17.56
C GLU A 134 -6.86 5.17 -18.73
N SER A 135 -6.71 4.17 -19.59
CA SER A 135 -5.88 4.26 -20.78
C SER A 135 -6.55 5.17 -21.82
N PRO A 136 -5.93 6.29 -22.22
CA PRO A 136 -6.54 7.21 -23.19
C PRO A 136 -6.62 6.63 -24.60
N SER A 137 -5.88 5.56 -24.89
CA SER A 137 -5.83 4.96 -26.22
C SER A 137 -7.04 4.09 -26.56
N GLY A 138 -7.81 3.65 -25.56
CA GLY A 138 -8.92 2.70 -25.76
C GLY A 138 -8.50 1.33 -26.33
N ILE A 139 -7.19 1.08 -26.50
CA ILE A 139 -6.64 -0.16 -27.02
C ILE A 139 -5.95 -0.93 -25.89
N GLY A 140 -6.29 -2.20 -25.75
CA GLY A 140 -5.74 -3.10 -24.72
C GLY A 140 -6.45 -2.94 -23.37
N GLU A 141 -5.72 -3.12 -22.26
CA GLU A 141 -6.28 -3.02 -20.92
C GLU A 141 -6.80 -1.61 -20.64
N PRO A 142 -8.06 -1.47 -20.17
CA PRO A 142 -8.69 -0.17 -19.94
C PRO A 142 -8.03 0.61 -18.81
N TRP A 143 -7.41 -0.08 -17.85
CA TRP A 143 -6.73 0.53 -16.72
C TRP A 143 -5.22 0.30 -16.76
N ARG A 144 -4.48 1.30 -16.35
CA ARG A 144 -3.02 1.25 -16.20
C ARG A 144 -2.60 1.73 -14.81
N SER A 145 -1.55 1.13 -14.30
CA SER A 145 -0.90 1.58 -13.07
C SER A 145 0.07 2.72 -13.33
N ARG A 146 0.15 3.67 -12.42
CA ARG A 146 1.31 4.56 -12.35
C ARG A 146 2.52 3.76 -11.86
N GLY A 147 3.68 4.17 -12.33
CA GLY A 147 4.91 3.41 -12.14
C GLY A 147 5.11 2.34 -13.20
N GLU A 148 6.18 1.59 -13.07
CA GLU A 148 6.49 0.45 -13.93
C GLU A 148 6.06 -0.85 -13.23
N GLN A 149 5.91 -1.91 -14.00
CA GLN A 149 5.80 -3.25 -13.43
C GLN A 149 7.11 -3.58 -12.68
N LEU A 150 6.97 -4.04 -11.45
CA LEU A 150 8.09 -4.39 -10.57
C LEU A 150 8.26 -5.92 -10.60
N ASP A 151 9.47 -6.37 -10.87
CA ASP A 151 9.78 -7.80 -10.94
C ASP A 151 9.51 -8.50 -9.60
N GLY A 152 8.84 -9.64 -9.65
CA GLY A 152 8.48 -10.43 -8.47
C GLY A 152 7.39 -9.82 -7.60
N VAL A 153 6.70 -8.78 -8.07
CA VAL A 153 5.60 -8.13 -7.36
C VAL A 153 4.29 -8.34 -8.11
N ARG A 154 3.30 -8.90 -7.43
CA ARG A 154 1.99 -9.21 -7.99
C ARG A 154 1.15 -7.95 -8.12
N GLN A 155 0.56 -7.75 -9.31
CA GLN A 155 -0.32 -6.61 -9.59
C GLN A 155 -1.73 -6.89 -9.10
N THR A 156 -2.26 -5.98 -8.27
CA THR A 156 -3.64 -6.01 -7.75
C THR A 156 -4.29 -4.65 -7.95
N TRP A 157 -5.61 -4.60 -8.06
CA TRP A 157 -6.34 -3.38 -8.36
C TRP A 157 -7.43 -3.11 -7.33
N LEU A 158 -7.61 -1.84 -7.00
CA LEU A 158 -8.74 -1.37 -6.20
C LEU A 158 -9.55 -0.37 -7.03
N PHE A 159 -10.82 -0.71 -7.28
CA PHE A 159 -11.73 0.08 -8.10
C PHE A 159 -12.98 0.50 -7.31
N ARG A 160 -13.63 1.53 -7.81
CA ARG A 160 -14.96 1.91 -7.39
C ARG A 160 -15.98 0.86 -7.85
N VAL A 161 -17.05 0.70 -7.09
CA VAL A 161 -18.24 -0.02 -7.55
C VAL A 161 -19.27 1.01 -7.96
N ASP A 162 -19.73 0.94 -9.20
CA ASP A 162 -20.69 1.90 -9.74
C ASP A 162 -22.00 1.91 -8.94
N GLY A 163 -22.51 3.11 -8.67
CA GLY A 163 -23.75 3.30 -7.96
C GLY A 163 -23.68 3.07 -6.44
N ILE A 164 -22.57 2.57 -5.88
CA ILE A 164 -22.44 2.28 -4.45
C ILE A 164 -21.24 3.01 -3.85
N ARG A 165 -21.51 4.15 -3.20
CA ARG A 165 -20.48 5.10 -2.74
C ARG A 165 -19.42 4.51 -1.81
N ASN A 166 -19.78 3.59 -0.92
CA ASN A 166 -18.88 3.02 0.09
C ASN A 166 -18.33 1.64 -0.26
N ARG A 167 -18.66 1.10 -1.44
CA ARG A 167 -18.10 -0.18 -1.88
C ARG A 167 -16.94 -0.03 -2.84
N ARG A 168 -16.02 -0.99 -2.76
CA ARG A 168 -14.84 -1.09 -3.62
C ARG A 168 -14.70 -2.53 -4.10
N LYS A 169 -14.20 -2.68 -5.31
CA LYS A 169 -13.85 -3.96 -5.91
C LYS A 169 -12.33 -4.11 -5.85
N LEU A 170 -11.87 -5.12 -5.13
CA LEU A 170 -10.48 -5.56 -5.12
C LEU A 170 -10.34 -6.68 -6.15
N VAL A 171 -9.41 -6.51 -7.10
CA VAL A 171 -9.16 -7.46 -8.19
C VAL A 171 -7.72 -7.95 -8.08
N ASP A 172 -7.55 -9.26 -7.95
CA ASP A 172 -6.27 -9.93 -7.82
C ASP A 172 -6.24 -11.14 -8.77
N GLY A 173 -5.71 -10.92 -9.98
CA GLY A 173 -5.86 -11.88 -11.07
C GLY A 173 -7.34 -12.13 -11.39
N GLU A 174 -7.78 -13.38 -11.30
CA GLU A 174 -9.18 -13.77 -11.50
C GLU A 174 -10.05 -13.62 -10.24
N LEU A 175 -9.43 -13.37 -9.09
CA LEU A 175 -10.15 -13.22 -7.82
C LEU A 175 -10.71 -11.80 -7.69
N HIS A 176 -12.00 -11.73 -7.40
CA HIS A 176 -12.71 -10.48 -7.18
C HIS A 176 -13.33 -10.48 -5.79
N ASN A 177 -12.97 -9.50 -4.96
CA ASN A 177 -13.53 -9.32 -3.64
C ASN A 177 -14.19 -7.96 -3.54
N GLU A 178 -15.36 -7.89 -2.93
CA GLU A 178 -15.97 -6.61 -2.57
C GLU A 178 -15.59 -6.22 -1.14
N LEU A 179 -15.27 -4.94 -0.98
CA LEU A 179 -14.91 -4.34 0.30
C LEU A 179 -15.85 -3.16 0.59
N GLU A 180 -16.23 -3.01 1.84
CA GLU A 180 -16.97 -1.86 2.33
C GLU A 180 -16.05 -0.90 3.08
N LEU A 181 -16.05 0.38 2.67
CA LEU A 181 -15.32 1.45 3.35
C LEU A 181 -16.20 2.10 4.42
N LYS A 182 -15.77 2.01 5.68
CA LYS A 182 -16.40 2.64 6.86
C LYS A 182 -15.44 3.66 7.50
N ASN A 183 -15.92 4.36 8.51
CA ASN A 183 -15.06 5.27 9.28
C ASN A 183 -13.90 4.54 9.96
N SER A 184 -14.11 3.32 10.43
CA SER A 184 -13.10 2.47 11.05
C SER A 184 -12.23 1.66 10.07
N GLY A 185 -12.33 1.88 8.76
CA GLY A 185 -11.49 1.22 7.77
C GLY A 185 -12.26 0.41 6.74
N PHE A 186 -11.56 -0.55 6.12
CA PHE A 186 -12.13 -1.46 5.14
C PHE A 186 -12.51 -2.81 5.76
N PHE A 187 -13.64 -3.34 5.32
CA PHE A 187 -14.20 -4.62 5.74
C PHE A 187 -14.63 -5.43 4.52
N PRO A 188 -14.67 -6.77 4.59
CA PRO A 188 -15.38 -7.59 3.60
C PRO A 188 -16.83 -7.13 3.48
N ALA A 189 -17.37 -7.08 2.26
CA ALA A 189 -18.72 -6.61 1.96
C ALA A 189 -19.74 -7.76 1.94
#